data_0b6d4708f3f3e555079bbc84495c805f
#
_entry.id   0b6d4708f3f3e555079bbc84495c805f
#
_cell.length_a   1.000
_cell.length_b   1.000
_cell.length_c   1.000
_cell.angle_alpha   90.00
_cell.angle_beta   90.00
_cell.angle_gamma   90.00
#
_symmetry.space_group_name_H-M   'P 1'
#
loop_
_entity.id
_entity.type
_entity.pdbx_description
1 polymer ?
#
loop_
_entity_poly.entity_id
_entity_poly.type
_entity_poly.pdbx_seq_one_letter_code
_entity_poly.pdbx_strand_id
1 'polypeptide(L)'
;MWKCGANYDIIGVLAPKKGKNEESREEIDSMATSKNTSALDRHFGYTAKGSSFKTECLAGLTTFFAMAYILMVNAGMFSSIPGVTYGAIYIATAISAVIGTVAIGLLANLPLAQASGMGLNAYFVYTVVLGLGFSYANALVLVLFDGILFILLTVTGLRKLIFQAIPQAVRVAIPAGIGLFIAFLGLQNAGIIIPSASTGVTLASFNLLAHGWNAGVMAMIVTIV
;
A
#
# COMPACT_ATOMS: atom_id res chain seq x y z
N MET A 1 8.46 19.41 -5.02
CA MET A 1 9.57 20.15 -4.40
C MET A 1 9.24 20.24 -2.92
N TRP A 2 9.55 19.20 -2.15
CA TRP A 2 9.40 19.20 -0.70
C TRP A 2 10.78 19.39 -0.09
N LYS A 3 11.06 20.61 0.36
CA LYS A 3 12.16 20.87 1.29
C LYS A 3 11.65 20.44 2.66
N CYS A 4 12.07 19.28 3.13
CA CYS A 4 11.99 18.90 4.53
C CYS A 4 13.21 19.51 5.21
N GLY A 5 13.10 20.77 5.59
CA GLY A 5 14.04 21.44 6.47
C GLY A 5 13.41 21.53 7.85
N ALA A 6 13.56 20.50 8.64
CA ALA A 6 13.39 20.56 10.08
C ALA A 6 14.72 20.15 10.70
N ASN A 7 15.60 21.13 10.92
CA ASN A 7 16.69 21.03 11.87
C ASN A 7 16.08 20.78 13.25
N TYR A 8 16.20 19.56 13.76
CA TYR A 8 16.09 19.29 15.17
C TYR A 8 17.50 19.20 15.76
N ASP A 9 18.11 20.35 15.97
CA ASP A 9 19.30 20.51 16.81
C ASP A 9 18.91 20.43 18.29
N ILE A 10 18.56 19.23 18.79
CA ILE A 10 18.33 19.02 20.23
C ILE A 10 19.39 18.07 20.85
N ILE A 11 20.34 17.55 20.10
CA ILE A 11 21.41 16.69 20.63
C ILE A 11 22.80 17.28 20.42
N GLY A 12 22.92 18.59 20.42
CA GLY A 12 24.19 19.31 20.22
C GLY A 12 25.10 19.46 21.45
N VAL A 13 24.88 18.74 22.56
CA VAL A 13 25.67 19.03 23.80
C VAL A 13 26.56 17.87 24.28
N LEU A 14 26.54 16.68 23.68
CA LEU A 14 27.33 15.54 24.17
C LEU A 14 28.05 14.71 23.09
N ALA A 15 28.31 15.25 21.90
CA ALA A 15 29.20 14.57 20.96
C ALA A 15 30.65 14.97 21.20
N PRO A 16 31.56 14.04 21.49
CA PRO A 16 33.00 14.37 21.57
C PRO A 16 33.45 14.83 20.19
N LYS A 17 34.22 15.95 20.17
CA LYS A 17 34.82 16.53 18.97
C LYS A 17 35.62 15.45 18.25
N LYS A 18 35.16 14.96 17.12
CA LYS A 18 35.83 13.95 16.33
C LYS A 18 37.21 14.43 15.91
N GLY A 19 38.22 13.65 16.15
CA GLY A 19 39.59 14.02 15.85
C GLY A 19 39.80 14.08 14.34
N LYS A 20 40.63 15.05 13.90
CA LYS A 20 40.97 15.28 12.49
C LYS A 20 41.45 14.03 11.74
N ASN A 21 41.95 13.02 12.45
CA ASN A 21 42.38 11.73 11.91
C ASN A 21 41.20 10.75 11.63
N GLU A 22 40.06 10.93 12.31
CA GLU A 22 38.86 10.15 12.05
C GLU A 22 38.09 10.70 10.85
N GLU A 23 38.02 12.02 10.69
CA GLU A 23 37.45 12.64 9.48
C GLU A 23 38.22 12.24 8.21
N SER A 24 39.57 12.23 8.28
CA SER A 24 40.38 11.80 7.12
C SER A 24 40.24 10.32 6.80
N ARG A 25 39.99 9.45 7.78
CA ARG A 25 39.72 8.05 7.56
C ARG A 25 38.31 7.79 6.96
N GLU A 26 37.30 8.52 7.43
CA GLU A 26 35.97 8.46 6.85
C GLU A 26 35.92 8.98 5.41
N GLU A 27 36.71 10.05 5.12
CA GLU A 27 36.84 10.56 3.75
C GLU A 27 37.60 9.59 2.83
N ILE A 28 38.62 8.90 3.31
CA ILE A 28 39.38 7.88 2.57
C ILE A 28 38.51 6.62 2.36
N ASP A 29 37.76 6.17 3.38
CA ASP A 29 36.84 5.06 3.29
C ASP A 29 35.65 5.39 2.36
N SER A 30 35.12 6.59 2.39
CA SER A 30 34.08 7.05 1.46
C SER A 30 34.57 7.11 0.02
N MET A 31 35.81 7.57 -0.20
CA MET A 31 36.43 7.59 -1.52
C MET A 31 36.79 6.18 -2.03
N ALA A 32 37.18 5.26 -1.14
CA ALA A 32 37.47 3.86 -1.50
C ALA A 32 36.20 3.09 -1.84
N THR A 33 35.09 3.38 -1.15
CA THR A 33 33.76 2.76 -1.42
C THR A 33 33.15 3.28 -2.73
N SER A 34 33.50 4.53 -3.14
CA SER A 34 33.05 5.13 -4.41
C SER A 34 33.56 4.45 -5.68
N LYS A 35 34.58 3.59 -5.58
CA LYS A 35 35.23 3.02 -6.77
C LYS A 35 34.58 1.76 -7.32
N ASN A 36 33.57 1.18 -6.65
CA ASN A 36 32.90 -0.03 -7.10
C ASN A 36 31.36 0.09 -7.00
N THR A 37 30.81 1.24 -7.42
CA THR A 37 29.36 1.43 -7.47
C THR A 37 28.75 0.53 -8.53
N SER A 38 27.93 -0.43 -8.10
CA SER A 38 27.09 -1.25 -8.97
C SER A 38 26.23 -0.33 -9.86
N ALA A 39 25.92 -0.77 -11.09
CA ALA A 39 25.03 -0.05 -11.99
C ALA A 39 23.68 0.30 -11.34
N LEU A 40 23.23 -0.53 -10.41
CA LEU A 40 22.05 -0.31 -9.58
C LEU A 40 22.22 0.87 -8.61
N ASP A 41 23.38 0.98 -7.95
CA ASP A 41 23.66 2.07 -7.02
C ASP A 41 23.73 3.41 -7.74
N ARG A 42 24.28 3.41 -8.97
CA ARG A 42 24.36 4.63 -9.80
C ARG A 42 22.98 5.15 -10.20
N HIS A 43 21.99 4.27 -10.35
CA HIS A 43 20.61 4.66 -10.68
C HIS A 43 19.80 5.05 -9.43
N PHE A 44 19.87 4.24 -8.38
CA PHE A 44 19.04 4.42 -7.17
C PHE A 44 19.70 5.24 -6.07
N GLY A 45 21.03 5.32 -6.05
CA GLY A 45 21.80 6.13 -5.08
C GLY A 45 21.61 5.70 -3.63
N TYR A 46 21.39 4.38 -3.36
CA TYR A 46 21.13 3.89 -2.02
C TYR A 46 22.34 4.01 -1.09
N THR A 47 23.56 3.85 -1.63
CA THR A 47 24.81 4.03 -0.84
C THR A 47 24.98 5.49 -0.41
N ALA A 48 24.67 6.46 -1.27
CA ALA A 48 24.70 7.88 -0.93
C ALA A 48 23.66 8.26 0.15
N LYS A 49 22.61 7.47 0.31
CA LYS A 49 21.57 7.61 1.36
C LYS A 49 21.90 6.85 2.64
N GLY A 50 23.09 6.25 2.75
CA GLY A 50 23.53 5.47 3.92
C GLY A 50 22.88 4.08 4.03
N SER A 51 22.31 3.57 2.93
CA SER A 51 21.69 2.25 2.90
C SER A 51 22.60 1.23 2.20
N SER A 52 22.28 -0.06 2.34
CA SER A 52 22.96 -1.15 1.65
C SER A 52 21.96 -1.94 0.80
N PHE A 53 22.46 -2.62 -0.24
CA PHE A 53 21.62 -3.46 -1.08
C PHE A 53 20.82 -4.51 -0.29
N LYS A 54 21.42 -5.10 0.75
CA LYS A 54 20.72 -6.06 1.63
C LYS A 54 19.57 -5.41 2.39
N THR A 55 19.77 -4.20 2.89
CA THR A 55 18.74 -3.43 3.62
C THR A 55 17.60 -3.06 2.68
N GLU A 56 17.87 -2.63 1.47
CA GLU A 56 16.85 -2.30 0.47
C GLU A 56 16.04 -3.55 0.04
N CYS A 57 16.70 -4.69 -0.17
CA CYS A 57 16.01 -5.94 -0.46
C CYS A 57 15.12 -6.39 0.70
N LEU A 58 15.59 -6.27 1.94
CA LEU A 58 14.81 -6.64 3.12
C LEU A 58 13.62 -5.69 3.29
N ALA A 59 13.81 -4.40 3.08
CA ALA A 59 12.73 -3.41 3.10
C ALA A 59 11.68 -3.69 2.00
N GLY A 60 12.11 -4.05 0.79
CA GLY A 60 11.21 -4.45 -0.29
C GLY A 60 10.43 -5.72 0.05
N LEU A 61 11.08 -6.70 0.66
CA LEU A 61 10.43 -7.94 1.08
C LEU A 61 9.39 -7.72 2.19
N THR A 62 9.69 -6.89 3.18
CA THR A 62 8.72 -6.53 4.22
C THR A 62 7.52 -5.79 3.64
N THR A 63 7.73 -4.87 2.71
CA THR A 63 6.65 -4.18 1.99
C THR A 63 5.81 -5.15 1.18
N PHE A 64 6.43 -6.11 0.49
CA PHE A 64 5.71 -7.15 -0.24
C PHE A 64 4.80 -7.97 0.68
N PHE A 65 5.31 -8.48 1.80
CA PHE A 65 4.48 -9.24 2.75
C PHE A 65 3.35 -8.41 3.34
N ALA A 66 3.60 -7.13 3.64
CA ALA A 66 2.56 -6.24 4.13
C ALA A 66 1.43 -6.00 3.12
N MET A 67 1.70 -6.14 1.80
CA MET A 67 0.72 -5.89 0.73
C MET A 67 0.19 -7.18 0.07
N ALA A 68 0.82 -8.33 0.32
CA ALA A 68 0.46 -9.59 -0.35
C ALA A 68 -1.01 -10.01 -0.10
N TYR A 69 -1.58 -9.66 1.06
CA TYR A 69 -2.97 -9.95 1.38
C TYR A 69 -3.97 -9.30 0.39
N ILE A 70 -3.60 -8.16 -0.22
CA ILE A 70 -4.44 -7.42 -1.17
C ILE A 70 -4.80 -8.29 -2.38
N LEU A 71 -3.88 -9.13 -2.84
CA LEU A 71 -4.11 -10.02 -3.97
C LEU A 71 -5.25 -11.00 -3.68
N MET A 72 -5.27 -11.57 -2.48
CA MET A 72 -6.29 -12.54 -2.07
C MET A 72 -7.65 -11.87 -1.83
N VAL A 73 -7.65 -10.75 -1.10
CA VAL A 73 -8.89 -10.02 -0.78
C VAL A 73 -9.51 -9.44 -2.04
N ASN A 74 -8.72 -8.88 -2.94
CA ASN A 74 -9.20 -8.34 -4.21
C ASN A 74 -9.83 -9.45 -5.08
N ALA A 75 -9.14 -10.57 -5.24
CA ALA A 75 -9.67 -11.70 -6.00
C ALA A 75 -10.94 -12.28 -5.38
N GLY A 76 -11.01 -12.38 -4.05
CA GLY A 76 -12.21 -12.82 -3.31
C GLY A 76 -13.39 -11.89 -3.53
N MET A 77 -13.16 -10.58 -3.48
CA MET A 77 -14.21 -9.57 -3.70
C MET A 77 -14.79 -9.63 -5.12
N PHE A 78 -13.92 -9.66 -6.14
CA PHE A 78 -14.35 -9.71 -7.53
C PHE A 78 -14.99 -11.05 -7.93
N SER A 79 -14.64 -12.16 -7.26
CA SER A 79 -15.27 -13.47 -7.50
C SER A 79 -16.75 -13.52 -7.11
N SER A 80 -17.26 -12.52 -6.39
CA SER A 80 -18.69 -12.35 -6.12
C SER A 80 -19.50 -11.95 -7.38
N ILE A 81 -18.81 -11.52 -8.45
CA ILE A 81 -19.45 -11.14 -9.71
C ILE A 81 -19.67 -12.40 -10.55
N PRO A 82 -20.90 -12.67 -11.04
CA PRO A 82 -21.16 -13.79 -11.92
C PRO A 82 -20.27 -13.78 -13.17
N GLY A 83 -19.63 -14.90 -13.48
CA GLY A 83 -18.76 -15.04 -14.65
C GLY A 83 -17.31 -14.60 -14.45
N VAL A 84 -16.94 -14.09 -13.27
CA VAL A 84 -15.57 -13.69 -12.95
C VAL A 84 -14.88 -14.76 -12.12
N THR A 85 -13.74 -15.27 -12.61
CA THR A 85 -12.99 -16.32 -11.93
C THR A 85 -11.99 -15.73 -10.96
N TYR A 86 -11.91 -16.26 -9.73
CA TYR A 86 -10.94 -15.87 -8.70
C TYR A 86 -9.49 -15.83 -9.23
N GLY A 87 -9.07 -16.91 -9.91
CA GLY A 87 -7.70 -17.03 -10.44
C GLY A 87 -7.36 -15.98 -11.48
N ALA A 88 -8.30 -15.61 -12.36
CA ALA A 88 -8.09 -14.57 -13.37
C ALA A 88 -7.83 -13.20 -12.72
N ILE A 89 -8.63 -12.83 -11.72
CA ILE A 89 -8.45 -11.56 -10.99
C ILE A 89 -7.18 -11.57 -10.18
N TYR A 90 -6.84 -12.68 -9.52
CA TYR A 90 -5.60 -12.82 -8.76
C TYR A 90 -4.37 -12.55 -9.64
N ILE A 91 -4.29 -13.21 -10.80
CA ILE A 91 -3.18 -13.04 -11.74
C ILE A 91 -3.16 -11.63 -12.33
N ALA A 92 -4.30 -11.09 -12.75
CA ALA A 92 -4.40 -9.73 -13.29
C ALA A 92 -3.95 -8.68 -12.27
N THR A 93 -4.37 -8.82 -11.01
CA THR A 93 -3.96 -7.92 -9.91
C THR A 93 -2.47 -8.02 -9.64
N ALA A 94 -1.90 -9.24 -9.64
CA ALA A 94 -0.47 -9.44 -9.43
C ALA A 94 0.37 -8.82 -10.56
N ILE A 95 0.00 -9.06 -11.82
CA ILE A 95 0.70 -8.50 -12.97
C ILE A 95 0.64 -6.97 -12.96
N SER A 96 -0.52 -6.39 -12.73
CA SER A 96 -0.69 -4.92 -12.68
C SER A 96 0.12 -4.30 -11.54
N ALA A 97 0.16 -4.94 -10.37
CA ALA A 97 0.96 -4.49 -9.23
C ALA A 97 2.47 -4.53 -9.53
N VAL A 98 2.96 -5.58 -10.20
CA VAL A 98 4.36 -5.69 -10.62
C VAL A 98 4.71 -4.59 -11.63
N ILE A 99 3.89 -4.42 -12.68
CA ILE A 99 4.12 -3.38 -13.69
C ILE A 99 4.12 -1.99 -13.06
N GLY A 100 3.13 -1.69 -12.22
CA GLY A 100 3.02 -0.39 -11.55
C GLY A 100 4.19 -0.12 -10.59
N THR A 101 4.58 -1.09 -9.78
CA THR A 101 5.71 -0.97 -8.84
C THR A 101 7.04 -0.77 -9.56
N VAL A 102 7.30 -1.56 -10.60
CA VAL A 102 8.53 -1.45 -11.41
C VAL A 102 8.56 -0.10 -12.14
N ALA A 103 7.44 0.33 -12.71
CA ALA A 103 7.36 1.64 -13.38
C ALA A 103 7.66 2.80 -12.40
N ILE A 104 7.08 2.81 -11.21
CA ILE A 104 7.36 3.84 -10.19
C ILE A 104 8.81 3.77 -9.71
N GLY A 105 9.32 2.57 -9.45
CA GLY A 105 10.71 2.37 -9.03
C GLY A 105 11.71 2.87 -10.05
N LEU A 106 11.54 2.52 -11.33
CA LEU A 106 12.47 2.87 -12.39
C LEU A 106 12.32 4.33 -12.90
N LEU A 107 11.09 4.81 -13.06
CA LEU A 107 10.83 6.13 -13.66
C LEU A 107 10.89 7.26 -12.62
N ALA A 108 10.34 7.02 -11.43
CA ALA A 108 10.26 8.03 -10.38
C ALA A 108 11.36 7.89 -9.32
N ASN A 109 12.11 6.80 -9.30
CA ASN A 109 13.12 6.46 -8.29
C ASN A 109 12.55 6.61 -6.85
N LEU A 110 11.31 6.12 -6.65
CA LEU A 110 10.62 6.16 -5.37
C LEU A 110 10.43 4.73 -4.85
N PRO A 111 10.71 4.46 -3.57
CA PRO A 111 10.52 3.14 -2.96
C PRO A 111 9.04 2.94 -2.58
N LEU A 112 8.15 3.01 -3.56
CA LEU A 112 6.71 2.86 -3.37
C LEU A 112 6.22 1.60 -4.09
N ALA A 113 5.54 0.72 -3.35
CA ALA A 113 4.85 -0.40 -3.93
C ALA A 113 3.44 0.01 -4.38
N GLN A 114 3.05 -0.45 -5.57
CA GLN A 114 1.73 -0.19 -6.13
C GLN A 114 0.81 -1.38 -5.88
N ALA A 115 -0.39 -1.10 -5.37
CA ALA A 115 -1.43 -2.10 -5.21
C ALA A 115 -2.80 -1.52 -5.51
N SER A 116 -3.79 -2.39 -5.75
CA SER A 116 -5.17 -1.97 -6.01
C SER A 116 -5.80 -1.34 -4.77
N GLY A 117 -6.55 -0.25 -4.95
CA GLY A 117 -7.26 0.45 -3.88
C GLY A 117 -8.53 -0.29 -3.48
N MET A 118 -8.53 -0.95 -2.32
CA MET A 118 -9.67 -1.79 -1.87
C MET A 118 -10.99 -1.03 -1.77
N GLY A 119 -10.98 0.24 -1.33
CA GLY A 119 -12.19 1.03 -1.20
C GLY A 119 -12.91 1.25 -2.53
N LEU A 120 -12.15 1.59 -3.57
CA LEU A 120 -12.69 1.77 -4.92
C LEU A 120 -13.12 0.43 -5.53
N ASN A 121 -12.39 -0.64 -5.27
CA ASN A 121 -12.73 -1.98 -5.73
C ASN A 121 -14.05 -2.48 -5.09
N ALA A 122 -14.23 -2.24 -3.79
CA ALA A 122 -15.48 -2.55 -3.11
C ALA A 122 -16.66 -1.75 -3.69
N TYR A 123 -16.48 -0.45 -3.92
CA TYR A 123 -17.49 0.37 -4.58
C TYR A 123 -17.84 -0.16 -5.97
N PHE A 124 -16.82 -0.50 -6.77
CA PHE A 124 -17.01 -1.08 -8.10
C PHE A 124 -17.82 -2.38 -8.05
N VAL A 125 -17.45 -3.32 -7.20
CA VAL A 125 -18.11 -4.63 -7.12
C VAL A 125 -19.53 -4.51 -6.55
N TYR A 126 -19.64 -3.93 -5.35
CA TYR A 126 -20.90 -3.96 -4.60
C TYR A 126 -21.90 -2.89 -5.04
N THR A 127 -21.43 -1.70 -5.44
CA THR A 127 -22.33 -0.62 -5.84
C THR A 127 -22.57 -0.63 -7.33
N VAL A 128 -21.52 -0.64 -8.15
CA VAL A 128 -21.68 -0.48 -9.60
C VAL A 128 -22.19 -1.77 -10.24
N VAL A 129 -21.55 -2.91 -9.99
CA VAL A 129 -21.92 -4.17 -10.65
C VAL A 129 -23.13 -4.80 -10.00
N LEU A 130 -23.09 -5.08 -8.69
CA LEU A 130 -24.17 -5.79 -8.00
C LEU A 130 -25.36 -4.89 -7.65
N GLY A 131 -25.12 -3.64 -7.27
CA GLY A 131 -26.15 -2.70 -6.83
C GLY A 131 -26.91 -2.06 -8.00
N LEU A 132 -26.21 -1.56 -9.00
CA LEU A 132 -26.80 -0.90 -10.18
C LEU A 132 -27.07 -1.87 -11.33
N GLY A 133 -26.62 -3.12 -11.24
CA GLY A 133 -26.86 -4.16 -12.23
C GLY A 133 -26.07 -4.01 -13.54
N PHE A 134 -24.98 -3.24 -13.54
CA PHE A 134 -24.13 -3.14 -14.72
C PHE A 134 -23.40 -4.47 -14.97
N SER A 135 -23.28 -4.84 -16.24
CA SER A 135 -22.42 -5.97 -16.60
C SER A 135 -20.95 -5.63 -16.28
N TYR A 136 -20.15 -6.64 -15.92
CA TYR A 136 -18.73 -6.46 -15.62
C TYR A 136 -17.97 -5.71 -16.73
N ALA A 137 -18.27 -6.03 -18.00
CA ALA A 137 -17.66 -5.38 -19.16
C ALA A 137 -17.99 -3.88 -19.22
N ASN A 138 -19.25 -3.50 -19.02
CA ASN A 138 -19.67 -2.10 -19.03
C ASN A 138 -19.07 -1.32 -17.84
N ALA A 139 -18.97 -1.95 -16.68
CA ALA A 139 -18.34 -1.36 -15.52
C ALA A 139 -16.83 -1.13 -15.75
N LEU A 140 -16.13 -2.01 -16.47
CA LEU A 140 -14.73 -1.80 -16.85
C LEU A 140 -14.54 -0.61 -17.79
N VAL A 141 -15.49 -0.34 -18.69
CA VAL A 141 -15.46 0.85 -19.56
C VAL A 141 -15.56 2.12 -18.72
N LEU A 142 -16.38 2.14 -17.67
CA LEU A 142 -16.45 3.29 -16.75
C LEU A 142 -15.10 3.52 -16.05
N VAL A 143 -14.43 2.47 -15.60
CA VAL A 143 -13.09 2.59 -14.98
C VAL A 143 -12.05 3.11 -15.98
N LEU A 144 -12.13 2.67 -17.24
CA LEU A 144 -11.23 3.18 -18.27
C LEU A 144 -11.46 4.68 -18.52
N PHE A 145 -12.72 5.12 -18.56
CA PHE A 145 -13.08 6.53 -18.71
C PHE A 145 -12.59 7.38 -17.53
N ASP A 146 -12.75 6.87 -16.30
CA ASP A 146 -12.23 7.50 -15.09
C ASP A 146 -10.70 7.63 -15.13
N GLY A 147 -10.01 6.58 -15.57
CA GLY A 147 -8.55 6.61 -15.75
C GLY A 147 -8.07 7.67 -16.75
N ILE A 148 -8.76 7.81 -17.89
CA ILE A 148 -8.46 8.86 -18.89
C ILE A 148 -8.69 10.24 -18.30
N LEU A 149 -9.82 10.44 -17.62
CA LEU A 149 -10.15 11.69 -16.95
C LEU A 149 -9.10 12.06 -15.90
N PHE A 150 -8.65 11.07 -15.11
CA PHE A 150 -7.60 11.25 -14.11
C PHE A 150 -6.25 11.67 -14.72
N ILE A 151 -5.88 11.10 -15.88
CA ILE A 151 -4.68 11.51 -16.62
C ILE A 151 -4.82 12.96 -17.08
N LEU A 152 -5.96 13.34 -17.66
CA LEU A 152 -6.22 14.73 -18.08
C LEU A 152 -6.13 15.72 -16.92
N LEU A 153 -6.74 15.40 -15.77
CA LEU A 153 -6.65 16.21 -14.55
C LEU A 153 -5.21 16.34 -14.02
N THR A 154 -4.41 15.30 -14.20
CA THR A 154 -3.02 15.30 -13.77
C THR A 154 -2.14 16.16 -14.67
N VAL A 155 -2.32 16.06 -16.00
CA VAL A 155 -1.56 16.84 -16.98
C VAL A 155 -1.91 18.32 -16.89
N THR A 156 -3.17 18.67 -16.67
CA THR A 156 -3.62 20.07 -16.51
C THR A 156 -3.23 20.69 -15.17
N GLY A 157 -2.68 19.89 -14.23
CA GLY A 157 -2.32 20.36 -12.89
C GLY A 157 -3.51 20.61 -11.96
N LEU A 158 -4.74 20.41 -12.43
CA LEU A 158 -5.97 20.65 -11.68
C LEU A 158 -6.05 19.74 -10.44
N ARG A 159 -5.48 18.55 -10.52
CA ARG A 159 -5.34 17.64 -9.37
C ARG A 159 -4.66 18.30 -8.15
N LYS A 160 -3.63 19.11 -8.38
CA LYS A 160 -2.93 19.85 -7.31
C LYS A 160 -3.85 20.86 -6.66
N LEU A 161 -4.63 21.57 -7.47
CA LEU A 161 -5.60 22.57 -7.00
C LEU A 161 -6.70 21.91 -6.16
N ILE A 162 -7.28 20.80 -6.64
CA ILE A 162 -8.30 20.03 -5.91
C ILE A 162 -7.73 19.54 -4.57
N PHE A 163 -6.51 18.99 -4.57
CA PHE A 163 -5.88 18.50 -3.34
C PHE A 163 -5.61 19.62 -2.34
N GLN A 164 -5.27 20.83 -2.80
CA GLN A 164 -5.07 21.99 -1.95
C GLN A 164 -6.38 22.56 -1.39
N ALA A 165 -7.49 22.41 -2.11
CA ALA A 165 -8.81 22.83 -1.68
C ALA A 165 -9.39 21.96 -0.55
N ILE A 166 -8.89 20.73 -0.37
CA ILE A 166 -9.34 19.84 0.71
C ILE A 166 -8.85 20.38 2.06
N PRO A 167 -9.74 20.63 3.06
CA PRO A 167 -9.35 21.05 4.39
C PRO A 167 -8.36 20.07 5.03
N GLN A 168 -7.42 20.59 5.82
CA GLN A 168 -6.37 19.77 6.43
C GLN A 168 -6.94 18.67 7.34
N ALA A 169 -8.04 18.95 8.06
CA ALA A 169 -8.70 17.97 8.90
C ALA A 169 -9.18 16.75 8.12
N VAL A 170 -9.75 16.95 6.92
CA VAL A 170 -10.20 15.87 6.05
C VAL A 170 -9.01 15.07 5.53
N ARG A 171 -7.92 15.75 5.15
CA ARG A 171 -6.70 15.14 4.63
C ARG A 171 -6.03 14.20 5.64
N VAL A 172 -6.08 14.54 6.92
CA VAL A 172 -5.57 13.69 8.02
C VAL A 172 -6.55 12.56 8.35
N ALA A 173 -7.85 12.79 8.19
CA ALA A 173 -8.88 11.77 8.48
C ALA A 173 -8.94 10.65 7.44
N ILE A 174 -8.59 10.92 6.17
CA ILE A 174 -8.63 9.93 5.08
C ILE A 174 -7.82 8.66 5.39
N PRO A 175 -6.53 8.74 5.78
CA PRO A 175 -5.76 7.53 6.11
C PRO A 175 -6.34 6.73 7.27
N ALA A 176 -6.88 7.42 8.29
CA ALA A 176 -7.53 6.77 9.42
C ALA A 176 -8.80 6.02 8.98
N GLY A 177 -9.62 6.64 8.13
CA GLY A 177 -10.81 6.00 7.55
C GLY A 177 -10.47 4.76 6.71
N ILE A 178 -9.42 4.85 5.88
CA ILE A 178 -8.93 3.72 5.08
C ILE A 178 -8.44 2.59 6.00
N GLY A 179 -7.70 2.91 7.07
CA GLY A 179 -7.22 1.91 8.03
C GLY A 179 -8.38 1.18 8.74
N LEU A 180 -9.40 1.90 9.18
CA LEU A 180 -10.60 1.33 9.79
C LEU A 180 -11.39 0.45 8.80
N PHE A 181 -11.48 0.88 7.54
CA PHE A 181 -12.14 0.09 6.49
C PHE A 181 -11.39 -1.24 6.23
N ILE A 182 -10.06 -1.21 6.17
CA ILE A 182 -9.25 -2.42 6.01
C ILE A 182 -9.41 -3.35 7.23
N ALA A 183 -9.42 -2.81 8.44
CA ALA A 183 -9.67 -3.58 9.65
C ALA A 183 -11.07 -4.24 9.62
N PHE A 184 -12.10 -3.51 9.21
CA PHE A 184 -13.45 -4.05 9.05
C PHE A 184 -13.51 -5.19 8.03
N LEU A 185 -12.86 -5.04 6.85
CA LEU A 185 -12.77 -6.10 5.85
C LEU A 185 -12.00 -7.33 6.39
N GLY A 186 -10.95 -7.11 7.17
CA GLY A 186 -10.21 -8.19 7.83
C GLY A 186 -11.11 -9.00 8.78
N LEU A 187 -11.89 -8.33 9.61
CA LEU A 187 -12.84 -8.95 10.54
C LEU A 187 -13.97 -9.70 9.82
N GLN A 188 -14.42 -9.16 8.70
CA GLN A 188 -15.44 -9.80 7.87
C GLN A 188 -14.90 -11.06 7.16
N ASN A 189 -13.70 -10.99 6.59
CA ASN A 189 -13.05 -12.15 5.97
C ASN A 189 -12.67 -13.24 6.98
N ALA A 190 -12.35 -12.84 8.21
CA ALA A 190 -12.13 -13.77 9.31
C ALA A 190 -13.42 -14.44 9.83
N GLY A 191 -14.59 -14.00 9.36
CA GLY A 191 -15.89 -14.52 9.82
C GLY A 191 -16.27 -14.06 11.23
N ILE A 192 -15.63 -13.03 11.77
CA ILE A 192 -15.95 -12.44 13.08
C ILE A 192 -17.17 -11.52 12.95
N ILE A 193 -17.22 -10.75 11.87
CA ILE A 193 -18.36 -9.92 11.51
C ILE A 193 -19.10 -10.59 10.36
N ILE A 194 -20.39 -10.84 10.56
CA ILE A 194 -21.28 -11.44 9.56
C ILE A 194 -22.41 -10.48 9.17
N PRO A 195 -22.92 -10.55 7.94
CA PRO A 195 -24.06 -9.74 7.53
C PRO A 195 -25.31 -10.11 8.33
N SER A 196 -26.09 -9.08 8.72
CA SER A 196 -27.36 -9.23 9.45
C SER A 196 -28.43 -8.40 8.77
N ALA A 197 -29.61 -8.98 8.59
CA ALA A 197 -30.75 -8.30 7.95
C ALA A 197 -31.30 -7.13 8.80
N SER A 198 -31.10 -7.16 10.12
CA SER A 198 -31.65 -6.16 11.03
C SER A 198 -30.70 -4.99 11.32
N THR A 199 -29.39 -5.27 11.41
CA THR A 199 -28.37 -4.29 11.83
C THR A 199 -27.31 -4.01 10.76
N GLY A 200 -27.45 -4.61 9.57
CA GLY A 200 -26.46 -4.60 8.49
C GLY A 200 -25.29 -5.54 8.77
N VAL A 201 -24.72 -5.50 9.97
CA VAL A 201 -23.65 -6.40 10.42
C VAL A 201 -23.87 -6.79 11.88
N THR A 202 -23.44 -7.99 12.26
CA THR A 202 -23.42 -8.49 13.64
C THR A 202 -22.19 -9.29 13.91
N LEU A 203 -21.84 -9.50 15.17
CA LEU A 203 -20.79 -10.42 15.54
C LEU A 203 -21.26 -11.87 15.34
N ALA A 204 -20.39 -12.71 14.82
CA ALA A 204 -20.63 -14.13 14.75
C ALA A 204 -20.83 -14.67 16.18
N SER A 205 -21.74 -15.65 16.35
CA SER A 205 -21.89 -16.30 17.64
C SER A 205 -20.64 -17.13 17.96
N PHE A 206 -19.90 -16.70 18.99
CA PHE A 206 -18.72 -17.42 19.49
C PHE A 206 -19.11 -18.65 20.30
N ASN A 207 -19.85 -19.57 19.72
CA ASN A 207 -20.17 -20.82 20.38
C ASN A 207 -19.07 -21.84 20.13
N LEU A 208 -18.07 -21.84 21.02
CA LEU A 208 -16.91 -22.75 21.00
C LEU A 208 -17.29 -24.23 20.95
N LEU A 209 -18.50 -24.58 21.40
CA LEU A 209 -18.97 -25.97 21.49
C LEU A 209 -19.72 -26.44 20.23
N ALA A 210 -20.28 -25.53 19.44
CA ALA A 210 -21.15 -25.89 18.32
C ALA A 210 -20.45 -25.92 16.95
N HIS A 211 -19.37 -25.13 16.74
CA HIS A 211 -18.76 -24.96 15.41
C HIS A 211 -17.23 -25.13 15.37
N GLY A 212 -16.61 -25.63 16.41
CA GLY A 212 -15.15 -25.73 16.45
C GLY A 212 -14.46 -24.35 16.37
N TRP A 213 -13.17 -24.36 16.55
CA TRP A 213 -12.33 -23.17 16.42
C TRP A 213 -12.32 -22.72 14.95
N ASN A 214 -13.07 -21.66 14.61
CA ASN A 214 -12.97 -21.09 13.28
C ASN A 214 -11.55 -20.62 13.02
N ALA A 215 -11.00 -20.99 11.87
CA ALA A 215 -9.63 -20.62 11.46
C ALA A 215 -9.36 -19.12 11.58
N GLY A 216 -10.39 -18.28 11.37
CA GLY A 216 -10.31 -16.83 11.53
C GLY A 216 -10.11 -16.37 12.97
N VAL A 217 -10.77 -16.99 13.94
CA VAL A 217 -10.58 -16.68 15.37
C VAL A 217 -9.20 -17.09 15.84
N MET A 218 -8.72 -18.24 15.39
CA MET A 218 -7.34 -18.68 15.66
C MET A 218 -6.31 -17.74 15.06
N ALA A 219 -6.50 -17.32 13.79
CA ALA A 219 -5.62 -16.37 13.14
C ALA A 219 -5.59 -15.01 13.89
N MET A 220 -6.74 -14.53 14.38
CA MET A 220 -6.83 -13.31 15.17
C MET A 220 -6.07 -13.42 16.49
N ILE A 221 -6.23 -14.53 17.23
CA ILE A 221 -5.50 -14.77 18.49
C ILE A 221 -3.99 -14.80 18.25
N VAL A 222 -3.54 -15.51 17.20
CA VAL A 222 -2.11 -15.60 16.84
C VAL A 222 -1.55 -14.24 16.40
N THR A 223 -2.38 -13.34 15.87
CA THR A 223 -1.91 -12.02 15.42
C THR A 223 -1.83 -11.00 16.55
N ILE A 224 -2.60 -11.20 17.64
CA ILE A 224 -2.63 -10.30 18.81
C ILE A 224 -1.55 -10.69 19.84
N VAL A 225 -1.13 -11.94 19.88
CA VAL A 225 -0.06 -12.46 20.75
C VAL A 225 1.31 -12.32 20.08
#